data_1c0a302aa079f47b515a271fa6193c02
#
_entry.id   1c0a302aa079f47b515a271fa6193c02
#
_cell.length_a   1.000
_cell.length_b   1.000
_cell.length_c   1.000
_cell.angle_alpha   90.00
_cell.angle_beta   90.00
_cell.angle_gamma   90.00
#
_symmetry.space_group_name_H-M   'P 1'
#
loop_
_entity.id
_entity.type
_entity.pdbx_description
1 polymer ?
#
loop_
_entity_poly.entity_id
_entity_poly.type
_entity_poly.pdbx_seq_one_letter_code
_entity_poly.pdbx_strand_id
1 'polypeptide(L)'
;MSKTILIVTDNLPDQINGVVTTYKNIEACAIRDNYRVVYLDPGRFRYVDCPGYNEVKIAFPRKVGKILEEICPDHIHIATEGPVGLRVRQYLDKHGYRYNTAYHTKFPEGLRALFGIPEKLTWPLVRWFHKHSGKVLTTTDTMVQELKSHGFDGDIVPWTRGVDRDIFYPARGIAQSKRPVLVCVSRVSKEKNLEAFLELEYAGARKIMVGDGPMLEDYRTRYPDVEFVGFKTGRNLADYYRMADVFVFPSRWETFGIVMIEAMACGTPVAAYPCQGPLDVIDEGITGCMNNDLEQAVEDALMLDRQLVHRGSARWSWDRAWAIFRDNLVDIK
;
A
#
# COMPACT_ATOMS: atom_id res chain seq x y z
N MET A 1 -2.21 15.40 -29.06
CA MET A 1 -3.12 15.68 -27.93
C MET A 1 -2.67 14.80 -26.77
N SER A 2 -2.74 15.28 -25.53
CA SER A 2 -2.43 14.45 -24.35
C SER A 2 -3.52 13.40 -24.17
N LYS A 3 -3.14 12.13 -23.91
CA LYS A 3 -4.10 11.09 -23.57
C LYS A 3 -4.63 11.29 -22.14
N THR A 4 -5.90 11.00 -21.93
CA THR A 4 -6.58 11.14 -20.65
C THR A 4 -6.77 9.77 -19.99
N ILE A 5 -6.27 9.61 -18.76
CA ILE A 5 -6.49 8.44 -17.92
C ILE A 5 -7.52 8.80 -16.86
N LEU A 6 -8.60 8.06 -16.81
CA LEU A 6 -9.58 8.13 -15.73
C LEU A 6 -9.26 7.08 -14.66
N ILE A 7 -8.92 7.53 -13.46
CA ILE A 7 -8.74 6.69 -12.28
C ILE A 7 -10.03 6.72 -11.47
N VAL A 8 -10.67 5.57 -11.34
CA VAL A 8 -11.90 5.39 -10.57
C VAL A 8 -11.55 4.79 -9.22
N THR A 9 -11.88 5.47 -8.13
CA THR A 9 -11.49 5.04 -6.78
C THR A 9 -12.61 5.31 -5.77
N ASP A 10 -12.65 4.52 -4.70
CA ASP A 10 -13.52 4.74 -3.54
C ASP A 10 -12.81 5.47 -2.39
N ASN A 11 -11.57 5.91 -2.62
CA ASN A 11 -10.81 6.74 -1.68
C ASN A 11 -10.97 8.23 -2.04
N LEU A 12 -11.09 9.07 -1.02
CA LEU A 12 -10.97 10.52 -1.19
C LEU A 12 -9.49 10.93 -1.34
N PRO A 13 -9.20 12.02 -2.07
CA PRO A 13 -7.82 12.45 -2.34
C PRO A 13 -7.00 12.86 -1.11
N ASP A 14 -7.67 13.23 -0.01
CA ASP A 14 -7.07 13.64 1.26
C ASP A 14 -6.80 12.48 2.23
N GLN A 15 -7.27 11.28 1.89
CA GLN A 15 -7.02 10.10 2.72
C GLN A 15 -5.54 9.69 2.68
N ILE A 16 -5.08 9.18 3.83
CA ILE A 16 -3.71 8.73 4.02
C ILE A 16 -3.68 7.20 4.01
N ASN A 17 -3.44 6.64 2.84
CA ASN A 17 -3.27 5.20 2.67
C ASN A 17 -2.40 4.88 1.44
N GLY A 18 -1.94 3.64 1.33
CA GLY A 18 -1.06 3.19 0.25
C GLY A 18 -1.66 3.30 -1.16
N VAL A 19 -2.98 3.22 -1.30
CA VAL A 19 -3.67 3.35 -2.60
C VAL A 19 -3.60 4.80 -3.07
N VAL A 20 -3.99 5.74 -2.23
CA VAL A 20 -3.93 7.18 -2.54
C VAL A 20 -2.49 7.62 -2.82
N THR A 21 -1.53 7.20 -1.98
CA THR A 21 -0.09 7.47 -2.20
C THR A 21 0.37 6.95 -3.56
N THR A 22 -0.02 5.72 -3.92
CA THR A 22 0.34 5.12 -5.20
C THR A 22 -0.15 5.96 -6.37
N TYR A 23 -1.45 6.29 -6.41
CA TYR A 23 -1.99 7.02 -7.55
C TYR A 23 -1.52 8.46 -7.64
N LYS A 24 -1.26 9.15 -6.53
CA LYS A 24 -0.62 10.49 -6.55
C LYS A 24 0.78 10.46 -7.20
N ASN A 25 1.58 9.45 -6.90
CA ASN A 25 2.91 9.32 -7.51
C ASN A 25 2.82 8.89 -8.99
N ILE A 26 1.90 8.01 -9.33
CA ILE A 26 1.62 7.65 -10.74
C ILE A 26 1.14 8.86 -11.54
N GLU A 27 0.25 9.69 -10.97
CA GLU A 27 -0.18 10.94 -11.59
C GLU A 27 0.99 11.90 -11.85
N ALA A 28 1.89 12.09 -10.88
CA ALA A 28 3.07 12.93 -11.05
C ALA A 28 3.96 12.42 -12.21
N CYS A 29 4.15 11.11 -12.34
CA CYS A 29 4.87 10.51 -13.45
C CYS A 29 4.10 10.65 -14.78
N ALA A 30 2.79 10.44 -14.77
CA ALA A 30 1.93 10.55 -15.94
C ALA A 30 1.94 11.97 -16.53
N ILE A 31 1.88 12.99 -15.68
CA ILE A 31 1.96 14.41 -16.09
C ILE A 31 3.30 14.71 -16.78
N ARG A 32 4.42 14.19 -16.28
CA ARG A 32 5.75 14.33 -16.92
C ARG A 32 5.75 13.72 -18.33
N ASP A 33 5.03 12.61 -18.52
CA ASP A 33 4.90 11.92 -19.81
C ASP A 33 3.73 12.48 -20.66
N ASN A 34 3.24 13.67 -20.34
CA ASN A 34 2.19 14.38 -21.08
C ASN A 34 0.82 13.64 -21.10
N TYR A 35 0.48 12.91 -20.06
CA TYR A 35 -0.86 12.38 -19.82
C TYR A 35 -1.65 13.33 -18.92
N ARG A 36 -2.96 13.39 -19.13
CA ARG A 36 -3.92 14.00 -18.21
C ARG A 36 -4.51 12.92 -17.32
N VAL A 37 -4.44 13.09 -16.01
CA VAL A 37 -5.09 12.19 -15.05
C VAL A 37 -6.33 12.88 -14.47
N VAL A 38 -7.44 12.16 -14.42
CA VAL A 38 -8.70 12.61 -13.83
C VAL A 38 -9.17 11.55 -12.84
N TYR A 39 -9.64 11.99 -11.67
CA TYR A 39 -10.20 11.09 -10.67
C TYR A 39 -11.72 11.12 -10.67
N LEU A 40 -12.30 9.94 -10.52
CA LEU A 40 -13.71 9.76 -10.20
C LEU A 40 -13.78 9.05 -8.84
N ASP A 41 -14.01 9.83 -7.81
CA ASP A 41 -13.98 9.45 -6.42
C ASP A 41 -15.31 9.74 -5.69
N PRO A 42 -15.48 9.34 -4.42
CA PRO A 42 -16.69 9.62 -3.64
C PRO A 42 -17.09 11.09 -3.56
N GLY A 43 -16.14 12.02 -3.59
CA GLY A 43 -16.40 13.47 -3.50
C GLY A 43 -17.25 14.03 -4.64
N ARG A 44 -17.35 13.31 -5.76
CA ARG A 44 -18.26 13.64 -6.87
C ARG A 44 -19.72 13.24 -6.63
N PHE A 45 -20.01 12.52 -5.54
CA PHE A 45 -21.33 11.96 -5.26
C PHE A 45 -21.77 12.27 -3.84
N ARG A 46 -23.01 11.94 -3.51
CA ARG A 46 -23.41 11.84 -2.11
C ARG A 46 -22.77 10.60 -1.53
N TYR A 47 -22.22 10.69 -0.34
CA TYR A 47 -21.68 9.56 0.40
C TYR A 47 -22.01 9.67 1.89
N VAL A 48 -21.87 8.57 2.60
CA VAL A 48 -21.92 8.46 4.06
C VAL A 48 -20.68 7.73 4.55
N ASP A 49 -20.31 7.97 5.78
CA ASP A 49 -19.22 7.23 6.42
C ASP A 49 -19.66 5.81 6.73
N CYS A 50 -18.77 4.84 6.56
CA CYS A 50 -19.03 3.47 6.97
C CYS A 50 -19.08 3.39 8.50
N PRO A 51 -20.16 2.84 9.10
CA PRO A 51 -20.25 2.70 10.55
C PRO A 51 -19.04 1.97 11.13
N GLY A 52 -18.39 2.57 12.13
CA GLY A 52 -17.17 2.05 12.75
C GLY A 52 -15.87 2.24 11.96
N TYR A 53 -15.94 2.76 10.73
CA TYR A 53 -14.79 2.99 9.84
C TYR A 53 -14.96 4.29 9.05
N ASN A 54 -14.88 5.41 9.72
CA ASN A 54 -15.10 6.75 9.14
C ASN A 54 -14.22 7.08 7.93
N GLU A 55 -13.13 6.35 7.74
CA GLU A 55 -12.25 6.47 6.58
C GLU A 55 -12.84 5.83 5.33
N VAL A 56 -13.72 4.84 5.47
CA VAL A 56 -14.37 4.17 4.35
C VAL A 56 -15.65 4.94 3.98
N LYS A 57 -15.70 5.43 2.74
CA LYS A 57 -16.84 6.21 2.23
C LYS A 57 -17.76 5.32 1.39
N ILE A 58 -19.03 5.26 1.76
CA ILE A 58 -20.07 4.56 0.99
C ILE A 58 -20.75 5.59 0.09
N ALA A 59 -20.32 5.66 -1.16
CA ALA A 59 -20.86 6.59 -2.15
C ALA A 59 -22.11 6.03 -2.84
N PHE A 60 -22.94 6.94 -3.36
CA PHE A 60 -24.14 6.64 -4.16
C PHE A 60 -24.00 7.17 -5.59
N PRO A 61 -23.18 6.51 -6.46
CA PRO A 61 -22.87 7.03 -7.78
C PRO A 61 -24.08 7.07 -8.71
N ARG A 62 -24.30 8.23 -9.34
CA ARG A 62 -25.38 8.45 -10.31
C ARG A 62 -24.82 9.12 -11.57
N LYS A 63 -25.52 8.94 -12.71
CA LYS A 63 -25.20 9.60 -13.99
C LYS A 63 -23.76 9.35 -14.49
N VAL A 64 -23.21 8.15 -14.23
CA VAL A 64 -21.83 7.77 -14.61
C VAL A 64 -21.59 8.01 -16.11
N GLY A 65 -22.54 7.64 -16.98
CA GLY A 65 -22.41 7.84 -18.43
C GLY A 65 -22.17 9.32 -18.81
N LYS A 66 -22.94 10.25 -18.22
CA LYS A 66 -22.74 11.68 -18.46
C LYS A 66 -21.37 12.16 -18.03
N ILE A 67 -20.88 11.67 -16.89
CA ILE A 67 -19.52 12.02 -16.39
C ILE A 67 -18.45 11.50 -17.34
N LEU A 68 -18.59 10.28 -17.86
CA LEU A 68 -17.65 9.72 -18.84
C LEU A 68 -17.66 10.47 -20.16
N GLU A 69 -18.83 10.89 -20.63
CA GLU A 69 -18.98 11.75 -21.83
C GLU A 69 -18.31 13.11 -21.65
N GLU A 70 -18.39 13.72 -20.47
CA GLU A 70 -17.76 15.00 -20.14
C GLU A 70 -16.22 14.88 -20.06
N ILE A 71 -15.70 13.77 -19.51
CA ILE A 71 -14.25 13.54 -19.34
C ILE A 71 -13.60 13.10 -20.65
N CYS A 72 -14.30 12.31 -21.46
CA CYS A 72 -13.80 11.67 -22.68
C CYS A 72 -12.46 10.96 -22.46
N PRO A 73 -12.34 9.97 -21.54
CA PRO A 73 -11.08 9.32 -21.26
C PRO A 73 -10.64 8.41 -22.41
N ASP A 74 -9.33 8.34 -22.66
CA ASP A 74 -8.71 7.35 -23.55
C ASP A 74 -8.55 6.00 -22.85
N HIS A 75 -8.28 6.03 -21.55
CA HIS A 75 -8.07 4.85 -20.72
C HIS A 75 -8.87 4.98 -19.41
N ILE A 76 -9.44 3.87 -18.96
CA ILE A 76 -10.14 3.79 -17.67
C ILE A 76 -9.49 2.72 -16.80
N HIS A 77 -9.14 3.12 -15.58
CA HIS A 77 -8.57 2.24 -14.57
C HIS A 77 -9.40 2.28 -13.30
N ILE A 78 -10.00 1.16 -12.92
CA ILE A 78 -10.79 1.03 -11.69
C ILE A 78 -9.86 0.53 -10.59
N ALA A 79 -9.55 1.43 -9.66
CA ALA A 79 -8.56 1.24 -8.62
C ALA A 79 -9.07 0.48 -7.40
N THR A 80 -10.39 0.46 -7.17
CA THR A 80 -10.99 -0.16 -5.97
C THR A 80 -12.33 -0.80 -6.28
N GLU A 81 -12.71 -1.80 -5.46
CA GLU A 81 -13.91 -2.64 -5.61
C GLU A 81 -15.16 -2.07 -4.91
N GLY A 82 -15.08 -0.84 -4.40
CA GLY A 82 -16.18 -0.21 -3.68
C GLY A 82 -17.31 0.30 -4.58
N PRO A 83 -18.27 1.05 -4.01
CA PRO A 83 -19.50 1.47 -4.72
C PRO A 83 -19.26 2.29 -5.99
N VAL A 84 -18.20 3.15 -6.01
CA VAL A 84 -17.86 3.95 -7.21
C VAL A 84 -17.31 3.03 -8.28
N GLY A 85 -16.32 2.21 -7.94
CA GLY A 85 -15.73 1.23 -8.85
C GLY A 85 -16.78 0.28 -9.42
N LEU A 86 -17.64 -0.27 -8.57
CA LEU A 86 -18.70 -1.19 -8.96
C LEU A 86 -19.68 -0.54 -9.95
N ARG A 87 -20.11 0.69 -9.69
CA ARG A 87 -21.08 1.38 -10.55
C ARG A 87 -20.50 1.73 -11.91
N VAL A 88 -19.23 2.17 -11.94
CA VAL A 88 -18.52 2.45 -13.19
C VAL A 88 -18.33 1.15 -13.98
N ARG A 89 -17.84 0.10 -13.36
CA ARG A 89 -17.72 -1.22 -13.98
C ARG A 89 -19.01 -1.70 -14.63
N GLN A 90 -20.13 -1.64 -13.91
CA GLN A 90 -21.44 -2.03 -14.45
C GLN A 90 -21.84 -1.21 -15.69
N TYR A 91 -21.53 0.08 -15.71
CA TYR A 91 -21.79 0.93 -16.87
C TYR A 91 -20.90 0.54 -18.04
N LEU A 92 -19.60 0.32 -17.83
CA LEU A 92 -18.64 -0.04 -18.87
C LEU A 92 -18.99 -1.40 -19.49
N ASP A 93 -19.28 -2.41 -18.68
CA ASP A 93 -19.71 -3.74 -19.15
C ASP A 93 -20.96 -3.67 -20.03
N LYS A 94 -21.96 -2.90 -19.58
CA LYS A 94 -23.22 -2.72 -20.33
C LYS A 94 -23.02 -2.09 -21.71
N HIS A 95 -22.00 -1.23 -21.87
CA HIS A 95 -21.77 -0.48 -23.12
C HIS A 95 -20.59 -1.03 -23.93
N GLY A 96 -19.98 -2.15 -23.50
CA GLY A 96 -18.90 -2.80 -24.21
C GLY A 96 -17.56 -2.03 -24.18
N TYR A 97 -17.37 -1.15 -23.19
CA TYR A 97 -16.11 -0.44 -23.02
C TYR A 97 -15.05 -1.31 -22.33
N ARG A 98 -13.80 -1.16 -22.77
CA ARG A 98 -12.65 -1.82 -22.15
C ARG A 98 -12.09 -0.97 -21.00
N TYR A 99 -11.56 -1.61 -19.99
CA TYR A 99 -10.99 -0.96 -18.80
C TYR A 99 -10.02 -1.91 -18.10
N ASN A 100 -9.15 -1.34 -17.26
CA ASN A 100 -8.32 -2.11 -16.33
C ASN A 100 -8.88 -2.02 -14.92
N THR A 101 -8.53 -3.00 -14.10
CA THR A 101 -8.80 -2.96 -12.66
C THR A 101 -7.51 -3.16 -11.88
N ALA A 102 -7.52 -2.83 -10.60
CA ALA A 102 -6.46 -3.17 -9.70
C ALA A 102 -6.97 -3.90 -8.46
N TYR A 103 -6.16 -4.84 -7.96
CA TYR A 103 -6.35 -5.52 -6.69
C TYR A 103 -5.21 -5.14 -5.75
N HIS A 104 -5.47 -4.21 -4.83
CA HIS A 104 -4.46 -3.61 -3.95
C HIS A 104 -4.58 -4.03 -2.50
N THR A 105 -5.74 -4.50 -2.10
CA THR A 105 -6.07 -4.80 -0.71
C THR A 105 -6.64 -6.19 -0.62
N LYS A 106 -6.38 -6.84 0.50
CA LYS A 106 -7.01 -8.13 0.81
C LYS A 106 -8.48 -7.91 1.15
N PHE A 107 -9.29 -7.64 0.12
CA PHE A 107 -10.70 -7.29 0.26
C PHE A 107 -11.53 -8.39 0.96
N PRO A 108 -11.37 -9.69 0.66
CA PRO A 108 -12.05 -10.77 1.38
C PRO A 108 -11.73 -10.80 2.87
N GLU A 109 -10.46 -10.67 3.22
CA GLU A 109 -10.00 -10.65 4.61
C GLU A 109 -10.49 -9.39 5.33
N GLY A 110 -10.51 -8.25 4.63
CA GLY A 110 -11.07 -7.01 5.16
C GLY A 110 -12.56 -7.16 5.49
N LEU A 111 -13.37 -7.73 4.60
CA LEU A 111 -14.79 -7.99 4.85
C LEU A 111 -15.01 -8.99 5.99
N ARG A 112 -14.13 -9.99 6.12
CA ARG A 112 -14.18 -10.90 7.26
C ARG A 112 -13.88 -10.18 8.58
N ALA A 113 -12.86 -9.33 8.61
CA ALA A 113 -12.48 -8.58 9.80
C ALA A 113 -13.55 -7.56 10.20
N LEU A 114 -14.17 -6.88 9.22
CA LEU A 114 -15.16 -5.83 9.44
C LEU A 114 -16.56 -6.36 9.78
N PHE A 115 -17.00 -7.38 9.04
CA PHE A 115 -18.40 -7.83 9.03
C PHE A 115 -18.57 -9.31 9.35
N GLY A 116 -17.48 -10.03 9.64
CA GLY A 116 -17.51 -11.47 9.90
C GLY A 116 -17.87 -12.33 8.69
N ILE A 117 -17.82 -11.78 7.47
CA ILE A 117 -18.19 -12.50 6.24
C ILE A 117 -17.07 -13.46 5.88
N PRO A 118 -17.33 -14.79 5.76
CA PRO A 118 -16.31 -15.76 5.40
C PRO A 118 -15.71 -15.48 4.01
N GLU A 119 -14.39 -15.53 3.89
CA GLU A 119 -13.63 -15.25 2.65
C GLU A 119 -14.11 -16.10 1.47
N LYS A 120 -14.46 -17.36 1.70
CA LYS A 120 -15.03 -18.26 0.69
C LYS A 120 -16.29 -17.73 -0.02
N LEU A 121 -17.02 -16.82 0.63
CA LEU A 121 -18.21 -16.17 0.04
C LEU A 121 -17.84 -14.89 -0.71
N THR A 122 -16.74 -14.26 -0.38
CA THR A 122 -16.33 -12.98 -0.97
C THR A 122 -15.42 -13.15 -2.18
N TRP A 123 -14.60 -14.20 -2.25
CA TRP A 123 -13.78 -14.50 -3.42
C TRP A 123 -14.56 -14.61 -4.74
N PRO A 124 -15.73 -15.27 -4.82
CA PRO A 124 -16.56 -15.24 -6.02
C PRO A 124 -16.99 -13.84 -6.46
N LEU A 125 -17.26 -12.94 -5.50
CA LEU A 125 -17.60 -11.54 -5.77
C LEU A 125 -16.41 -10.77 -6.34
N VAL A 126 -15.22 -10.92 -5.75
CA VAL A 126 -13.99 -10.27 -6.22
C VAL A 126 -13.64 -10.76 -7.63
N ARG A 127 -13.67 -12.09 -7.86
CA ARG A 127 -13.47 -12.68 -9.18
C ARG A 127 -14.47 -12.14 -10.20
N TRP A 128 -15.75 -12.07 -9.84
CA TRP A 128 -16.79 -11.50 -10.71
C TRP A 128 -16.50 -10.03 -11.03
N PHE A 129 -16.03 -9.23 -10.06
CA PHE A 129 -15.70 -7.84 -10.26
C PHE A 129 -14.59 -7.64 -11.31
N HIS A 130 -13.56 -8.47 -11.30
CA HIS A 130 -12.41 -8.35 -12.20
C HIS A 130 -12.57 -9.12 -13.53
N LYS A 131 -13.61 -9.93 -13.68
CA LYS A 131 -13.78 -10.87 -14.80
C LYS A 131 -13.67 -10.26 -16.19
N HIS A 132 -14.16 -9.04 -16.38
CA HIS A 132 -14.17 -8.35 -17.68
C HIS A 132 -13.07 -7.30 -17.82
N SER A 133 -12.18 -7.23 -16.86
CA SER A 133 -11.01 -6.36 -16.93
C SER A 133 -10.10 -6.78 -18.08
N GLY A 134 -9.63 -5.81 -18.86
CA GLY A 134 -8.62 -6.09 -19.88
C GLY A 134 -7.31 -6.56 -19.25
N LYS A 135 -6.92 -5.92 -18.12
CA LYS A 135 -5.83 -6.36 -17.26
C LYS A 135 -6.16 -6.09 -15.80
N VAL A 136 -5.75 -7.01 -14.91
CA VAL A 136 -5.83 -6.85 -13.46
C VAL A 136 -4.44 -6.55 -12.93
N LEU A 137 -4.22 -5.33 -12.43
CA LEU A 137 -2.95 -4.96 -11.84
C LEU A 137 -2.96 -5.32 -10.34
N THR A 138 -1.92 -6.01 -9.89
CA THR A 138 -1.76 -6.35 -8.46
C THR A 138 -0.34 -6.09 -7.98
N THR A 139 -0.11 -6.15 -6.67
CA THR A 139 1.09 -5.57 -6.06
C THR A 139 2.36 -6.38 -6.28
N THR A 140 2.27 -7.71 -6.23
CA THR A 140 3.42 -8.61 -6.17
C THR A 140 3.18 -9.91 -6.93
N ASP A 141 4.25 -10.66 -7.20
CA ASP A 141 4.15 -11.98 -7.83
C ASP A 141 3.43 -13.00 -6.93
N THR A 142 3.61 -12.93 -5.61
CA THR A 142 2.86 -13.80 -4.69
C THR A 142 1.37 -13.50 -4.74
N MET A 143 0.98 -12.23 -4.90
CA MET A 143 -0.42 -11.84 -5.08
C MET A 143 -0.98 -12.33 -6.42
N VAL A 144 -0.18 -12.35 -7.49
CA VAL A 144 -0.59 -12.96 -8.76
C VAL A 144 -0.91 -14.45 -8.56
N GLN A 145 -0.07 -15.18 -7.82
CA GLN A 145 -0.31 -16.60 -7.53
C GLN A 145 -1.57 -16.79 -6.66
N GLU A 146 -1.78 -15.94 -5.67
CA GLU A 146 -2.99 -15.98 -4.84
C GLU A 146 -4.26 -15.78 -5.67
N LEU A 147 -4.31 -14.75 -6.52
CA LEU A 147 -5.45 -14.51 -7.39
C LEU A 147 -5.72 -15.72 -8.34
N LYS A 148 -4.66 -16.28 -8.93
CA LYS A 148 -4.77 -17.48 -9.77
C LYS A 148 -5.31 -18.68 -9.00
N SER A 149 -4.85 -18.90 -7.76
CA SER A 149 -5.35 -19.98 -6.89
C SER A 149 -6.83 -19.86 -6.56
N HIS A 150 -7.36 -18.61 -6.57
CA HIS A 150 -8.78 -18.33 -6.41
C HIS A 150 -9.56 -18.27 -7.72
N GLY A 151 -8.99 -18.78 -8.83
CA GLY A 151 -9.67 -18.97 -10.10
C GLY A 151 -9.83 -17.68 -10.92
N PHE A 152 -8.87 -16.78 -10.86
CA PHE A 152 -8.78 -15.66 -11.80
C PHE A 152 -8.15 -16.14 -13.10
N ASP A 153 -8.89 -16.02 -14.20
CA ASP A 153 -8.48 -16.49 -15.55
C ASP A 153 -7.95 -15.35 -16.44
N GLY A 154 -8.01 -14.10 -15.96
CA GLY A 154 -7.61 -12.91 -16.70
C GLY A 154 -6.10 -12.68 -16.76
N ASP A 155 -5.70 -11.67 -17.54
CA ASP A 155 -4.32 -11.17 -17.60
C ASP A 155 -4.00 -10.38 -16.31
N ILE A 156 -3.24 -11.00 -15.40
CA ILE A 156 -2.86 -10.43 -14.12
C ILE A 156 -1.41 -9.94 -14.20
N VAL A 157 -1.22 -8.67 -13.94
CA VAL A 157 0.08 -8.00 -14.09
C VAL A 157 0.61 -7.59 -12.71
N PRO A 158 1.80 -8.08 -12.28
CA PRO A 158 2.45 -7.58 -11.09
C PRO A 158 2.87 -6.12 -11.31
N TRP A 159 2.37 -5.23 -10.47
CA TRP A 159 2.58 -3.81 -10.55
C TRP A 159 3.22 -3.28 -9.27
N THR A 160 4.50 -3.00 -9.35
CA THR A 160 5.34 -2.57 -8.24
C THR A 160 4.96 -1.18 -7.68
N ARG A 161 5.62 -0.80 -6.61
CA ARG A 161 5.58 0.53 -5.99
C ARG A 161 6.95 1.17 -6.09
N GLY A 162 7.01 2.46 -5.78
CA GLY A 162 8.24 3.21 -5.74
C GLY A 162 8.40 3.96 -4.41
N VAL A 163 9.57 4.52 -4.23
CA VAL A 163 9.92 5.41 -3.14
C VAL A 163 10.49 6.72 -3.70
N ASP A 164 10.14 7.83 -3.07
CA ASP A 164 10.69 9.14 -3.40
C ASP A 164 12.08 9.29 -2.78
N ARG A 165 13.12 9.21 -3.62
CA ARG A 165 14.52 9.27 -3.19
C ARG A 165 15.03 10.68 -2.88
N ASP A 166 14.27 11.72 -3.18
CA ASP A 166 14.55 13.10 -2.77
C ASP A 166 14.13 13.36 -1.32
N ILE A 167 13.27 12.47 -0.80
CA ILE A 167 12.79 12.48 0.59
C ILE A 167 13.47 11.39 1.40
N PHE A 168 13.43 10.15 0.91
CA PHE A 168 13.93 8.96 1.58
C PHE A 168 15.33 8.60 1.05
N TYR A 169 16.36 9.00 1.79
CA TYR A 169 17.77 8.76 1.49
C TYR A 169 18.57 8.59 2.78
N PRO A 170 19.74 7.92 2.77
CA PRO A 170 20.53 7.71 3.96
C PRO A 170 21.04 9.01 4.57
N ALA A 171 21.09 9.09 5.89
CA ALA A 171 21.79 10.17 6.55
C ALA A 171 23.30 9.97 6.44
N ARG A 172 24.04 11.09 6.41
CA ARG A 172 25.51 11.06 6.47
C ARG A 172 25.96 10.98 7.93
N GLY A 173 26.85 10.03 8.23
CA GLY A 173 27.58 10.00 9.51
C GLY A 173 26.74 9.61 10.72
N ILE A 174 25.75 8.72 10.59
CA ILE A 174 25.05 8.18 11.76
C ILE A 174 26.04 7.35 12.57
N ALA A 175 26.38 7.82 13.77
CA ALA A 175 27.05 7.00 14.77
C ALA A 175 26.05 5.93 15.24
N GLN A 176 26.47 4.66 15.26
CA GLN A 176 25.67 3.62 15.91
C GLN A 176 25.38 4.03 17.35
N SER A 177 24.10 4.02 17.70
CA SER A 177 23.68 4.27 19.07
C SER A 177 24.18 3.13 19.98
N LYS A 178 24.58 3.47 21.21
CA LYS A 178 24.87 2.45 22.24
C LYS A 178 23.62 1.63 22.60
N ARG A 179 22.44 2.15 22.28
CA ARG A 179 21.13 1.52 22.46
C ARG A 179 20.44 1.46 21.11
N PRO A 180 20.17 0.28 20.56
CA PRO A 180 19.48 0.16 19.28
C PRO A 180 18.15 0.92 19.27
N VAL A 181 17.89 1.63 18.18
CA VAL A 181 16.63 2.33 17.94
C VAL A 181 15.79 1.47 16.99
N LEU A 182 14.69 0.97 17.49
CA LEU A 182 13.71 0.18 16.73
C LEU A 182 12.51 1.06 16.39
N VAL A 183 12.20 1.19 15.11
CA VAL A 183 11.07 2.01 14.64
C VAL A 183 10.04 1.12 13.97
N CYS A 184 8.78 1.33 14.31
CA CYS A 184 7.63 0.80 13.57
C CYS A 184 6.82 1.96 13.02
N VAL A 185 6.45 1.89 11.74
CA VAL A 185 5.63 2.89 11.06
C VAL A 185 4.38 2.21 10.51
N SER A 186 3.23 2.54 11.04
CA SER A 186 1.97 1.93 10.63
C SER A 186 0.77 2.73 11.13
N ARG A 187 -0.41 2.46 10.55
CA ARG A 187 -1.67 2.77 11.21
C ARG A 187 -1.75 2.01 12.53
N VAL A 188 -2.15 2.73 13.59
CA VAL A 188 -2.26 2.13 14.93
C VAL A 188 -3.61 1.44 15.08
N SER A 189 -3.68 0.19 14.61
CA SER A 189 -4.91 -0.61 14.51
C SER A 189 -4.63 -2.11 14.69
N LYS A 190 -5.65 -2.87 15.10
CA LYS A 190 -5.52 -4.28 15.51
C LYS A 190 -4.97 -5.19 14.40
N GLU A 191 -5.38 -4.95 13.14
CA GLU A 191 -4.98 -5.77 12.00
C GLU A 191 -3.48 -5.67 11.68
N LYS A 192 -2.78 -4.68 12.23
CA LYS A 192 -1.33 -4.48 12.02
C LYS A 192 -0.45 -5.25 12.98
N ASN A 193 -1.03 -6.03 13.91
CA ASN A 193 -0.31 -6.90 14.84
C ASN A 193 0.79 -6.15 15.62
N LEU A 194 0.50 -4.91 16.03
CA LEU A 194 1.49 -4.03 16.64
C LEU A 194 1.97 -4.51 18.00
N GLU A 195 1.16 -5.29 18.74
CA GLU A 195 1.56 -5.88 20.01
C GLU A 195 2.88 -6.66 19.87
N ALA A 196 3.11 -7.34 18.75
CA ALA A 196 4.36 -8.07 18.52
C ALA A 196 5.62 -7.15 18.49
N PHE A 197 5.46 -5.88 18.11
CA PHE A 197 6.52 -4.87 18.23
C PHE A 197 6.57 -4.25 19.63
N LEU A 198 5.40 -3.94 20.20
CA LEU A 198 5.28 -3.24 21.46
C LEU A 198 5.79 -4.12 22.62
N GLU A 199 5.58 -5.43 22.55
CA GLU A 199 5.99 -6.43 23.53
C GLU A 199 7.41 -6.99 23.28
N LEU A 200 8.02 -6.68 22.13
CA LEU A 200 9.34 -7.16 21.77
C LEU A 200 10.38 -6.79 22.87
N GLU A 201 11.01 -7.80 23.45
CA GLU A 201 12.01 -7.65 24.52
C GLU A 201 13.42 -7.65 23.94
N TYR A 202 13.90 -6.50 23.52
CA TYR A 202 15.29 -6.34 23.09
C TYR A 202 16.06 -5.47 24.08
N ALA A 203 17.06 -6.04 24.76
CA ALA A 203 17.72 -5.44 25.92
C ALA A 203 18.24 -4.01 25.60
N GLY A 204 17.65 -3.02 26.28
CA GLY A 204 18.06 -1.62 26.21
C GLY A 204 17.66 -0.91 24.91
N ALA A 205 16.89 -1.51 24.01
CA ALA A 205 16.42 -0.85 22.81
C ALA A 205 15.45 0.31 23.13
N ARG A 206 15.53 1.35 22.33
CA ARG A 206 14.54 2.44 22.28
C ARG A 206 13.51 2.09 21.21
N LYS A 207 12.26 1.91 21.59
CA LYS A 207 11.15 1.62 20.68
C LYS A 207 10.36 2.88 20.34
N ILE A 208 10.16 3.15 19.04
CA ILE A 208 9.42 4.30 18.55
C ILE A 208 8.30 3.83 17.62
N MET A 209 7.07 4.17 17.96
CA MET A 209 5.89 3.93 17.12
C MET A 209 5.50 5.22 16.41
N VAL A 210 5.57 5.22 15.07
CA VAL A 210 5.17 6.33 14.22
C VAL A 210 3.85 5.99 13.55
N GLY A 211 2.83 6.79 13.77
CA GLY A 211 1.51 6.59 13.19
C GLY A 211 0.40 7.07 14.08
N ASP A 212 -0.82 6.93 13.57
CA ASP A 212 -2.05 7.28 14.26
C ASP A 212 -3.11 6.20 13.98
N GLY A 213 -4.14 6.14 14.79
CA GLY A 213 -5.22 5.19 14.60
C GLY A 213 -6.02 4.89 15.85
N PRO A 214 -7.08 4.07 15.71
CA PRO A 214 -8.06 3.85 16.77
C PRO A 214 -7.50 3.20 18.05
N MET A 215 -6.35 2.53 17.99
CA MET A 215 -5.72 1.88 19.14
C MET A 215 -4.65 2.73 19.83
N LEU A 216 -4.37 3.96 19.35
CA LEU A 216 -3.24 4.77 19.82
C LEU A 216 -3.27 5.04 21.33
N GLU A 217 -4.40 5.49 21.86
CA GLU A 217 -4.51 5.86 23.27
C GLU A 217 -4.50 4.61 24.20
N ASP A 218 -5.09 3.50 23.74
CA ASP A 218 -5.02 2.22 24.46
C ASP A 218 -3.56 1.73 24.56
N TYR A 219 -2.84 1.74 23.43
CA TYR A 219 -1.44 1.29 23.41
C TYR A 219 -0.49 2.23 24.16
N ARG A 220 -0.69 3.54 24.14
CA ARG A 220 0.07 4.49 24.98
C ARG A 220 -0.05 4.16 26.46
N THR A 221 -1.25 3.80 26.89
CA THR A 221 -1.51 3.46 28.29
C THR A 221 -0.88 2.13 28.69
N ARG A 222 -0.98 1.13 27.80
CA ARG A 222 -0.48 -0.24 28.06
C ARG A 222 1.04 -0.37 27.95
N TYR A 223 1.68 0.45 27.08
CA TYR A 223 3.10 0.38 26.76
C TYR A 223 3.80 1.71 26.98
N PRO A 224 3.96 2.19 28.23
CA PRO A 224 4.51 3.51 28.55
C PRO A 224 5.98 3.67 28.19
N ASP A 225 6.72 2.58 28.02
CA ASP A 225 8.14 2.57 27.63
C ASP A 225 8.36 2.72 26.12
N VAL A 226 7.28 2.76 25.31
CA VAL A 226 7.34 2.97 23.87
C VAL A 226 7.01 4.43 23.54
N GLU A 227 7.83 5.05 22.71
CA GLU A 227 7.61 6.43 22.27
C GLU A 227 6.59 6.48 21.12
N PHE A 228 5.37 6.94 21.40
CA PHE A 228 4.35 7.16 20.36
C PHE A 228 4.42 8.62 19.88
N VAL A 229 4.96 8.83 18.69
CA VAL A 229 5.25 10.18 18.15
C VAL A 229 4.15 10.72 17.23
N GLY A 230 3.07 9.96 17.06
CA GLY A 230 1.94 10.31 16.19
C GLY A 230 2.29 10.19 14.71
N PHE A 231 1.35 10.63 13.88
CA PHE A 231 1.48 10.56 12.42
C PHE A 231 2.58 11.49 11.88
N LYS A 232 3.40 10.98 10.95
CA LYS A 232 4.46 11.74 10.26
C LYS A 232 4.43 11.44 8.77
N THR A 233 4.89 12.39 7.95
CA THR A 233 5.02 12.26 6.49
C THR A 233 6.28 12.93 5.97
N GLY A 234 6.63 12.62 4.74
CA GLY A 234 7.72 13.28 4.02
C GLY A 234 9.05 13.23 4.78
N ARG A 235 9.75 14.36 4.86
CA ARG A 235 11.06 14.43 5.51
C ARG A 235 11.01 14.11 7.00
N ASN A 236 9.93 14.52 7.68
CA ASN A 236 9.77 14.20 9.11
C ASN A 236 9.65 12.70 9.35
N LEU A 237 9.00 11.95 8.45
CA LEU A 237 8.95 10.48 8.50
C LEU A 237 10.34 9.87 8.17
N ALA A 238 10.99 10.40 7.14
CA ALA A 238 12.31 9.93 6.73
C ALA A 238 13.36 10.07 7.83
N ASP A 239 13.25 11.08 8.70
CA ASP A 239 14.15 11.26 9.84
C ASP A 239 14.03 10.13 10.86
N TYR A 240 12.81 9.59 11.09
CA TYR A 240 12.62 8.41 11.93
C TYR A 240 13.25 7.15 11.32
N TYR A 241 13.12 6.94 10.02
CA TYR A 241 13.84 5.85 9.36
C TYR A 241 15.35 6.01 9.45
N ARG A 242 15.89 7.22 9.19
CA ARG A 242 17.33 7.49 9.24
C ARG A 242 17.94 7.21 10.62
N MET A 243 17.23 7.60 11.69
CA MET A 243 17.70 7.41 13.07
C MET A 243 17.54 5.98 13.56
N ALA A 244 16.70 5.17 12.92
CA ALA A 244 16.48 3.78 13.31
C ALA A 244 17.67 2.89 12.94
N ASP A 245 18.02 1.96 13.82
CA ASP A 245 18.95 0.88 13.52
C ASP A 245 18.24 -0.25 12.76
N VAL A 246 16.97 -0.52 13.13
CA VAL A 246 16.09 -1.48 12.44
C VAL A 246 14.68 -0.91 12.32
N PHE A 247 14.08 -1.08 11.15
CA PHE A 247 12.65 -0.90 10.94
C PHE A 247 11.94 -2.22 11.18
N VAL A 248 11.09 -2.28 12.20
CA VAL A 248 10.33 -3.49 12.55
C VAL A 248 8.97 -3.45 11.90
N PHE A 249 8.66 -4.47 11.10
CA PHE A 249 7.39 -4.62 10.39
C PHE A 249 6.63 -5.85 10.91
N PRO A 250 5.78 -5.68 11.95
CA PRO A 250 5.13 -6.80 12.63
C PRO A 250 3.86 -7.30 11.93
N SER A 251 3.42 -6.65 10.85
CA SER A 251 2.19 -7.02 10.14
C SER A 251 2.32 -8.41 9.52
N ARG A 252 1.28 -9.23 9.69
CA ARG A 252 1.16 -10.54 9.02
C ARG A 252 0.26 -10.49 7.79
N TRP A 253 -0.41 -9.35 7.58
CA TRP A 253 -1.35 -9.14 6.48
C TRP A 253 -0.97 -7.87 5.74
N GLU A 254 -0.29 -8.04 4.64
CA GLU A 254 0.11 -6.93 3.80
C GLU A 254 0.18 -7.39 2.34
N THR A 255 -0.16 -6.49 1.42
CA THR A 255 -0.05 -6.77 -0.01
C THR A 255 1.26 -6.32 -0.61
N PHE A 256 1.91 -5.32 0.00
CA PHE A 256 3.21 -4.79 -0.42
C PHE A 256 4.01 -4.20 0.75
N GLY A 257 3.49 -3.15 1.41
CA GLY A 257 4.15 -2.46 2.51
C GLY A 257 5.14 -1.38 2.03
N ILE A 258 4.65 -0.27 1.50
CA ILE A 258 5.46 0.88 1.02
C ILE A 258 6.45 1.34 2.10
N VAL A 259 6.08 1.32 3.37
CA VAL A 259 6.91 1.70 4.51
C VAL A 259 8.23 0.92 4.59
N MET A 260 8.26 -0.34 4.11
CA MET A 260 9.49 -1.13 4.06
C MET A 260 10.48 -0.56 3.06
N ILE A 261 10.02 -0.20 1.85
CA ILE A 261 10.90 0.37 0.83
C ILE A 261 11.35 1.79 1.17
N GLU A 262 10.55 2.56 1.93
CA GLU A 262 10.94 3.86 2.50
C GLU A 262 12.08 3.69 3.51
N ALA A 263 11.97 2.73 4.43
CA ALA A 263 13.02 2.40 5.39
C ALA A 263 14.32 1.97 4.68
N MET A 264 14.23 1.04 3.74
CA MET A 264 15.37 0.57 2.95
C MET A 264 16.03 1.71 2.15
N ALA A 265 15.25 2.64 1.59
CA ALA A 265 15.78 3.79 0.87
C ALA A 265 16.56 4.73 1.80
N CYS A 266 16.21 4.79 3.08
CA CYS A 266 16.98 5.47 4.13
C CYS A 266 18.20 4.67 4.62
N GLY A 267 18.42 3.47 4.08
CA GLY A 267 19.48 2.56 4.50
C GLY A 267 19.16 1.83 5.82
N THR A 268 17.90 1.76 6.21
CA THR A 268 17.46 1.11 7.44
C THR A 268 16.95 -0.28 7.11
N PRO A 269 17.60 -1.34 7.65
CA PRO A 269 17.21 -2.71 7.39
C PRO A 269 15.84 -3.02 8.00
N VAL A 270 15.12 -3.95 7.37
CA VAL A 270 13.78 -4.37 7.79
C VAL A 270 13.85 -5.68 8.55
N ALA A 271 13.16 -5.76 9.70
CA ALA A 271 12.88 -7.02 10.39
C ALA A 271 11.38 -7.32 10.27
N ALA A 272 11.01 -8.50 9.77
CA ALA A 272 9.61 -8.84 9.49
C ALA A 272 9.32 -10.34 9.68
N TYR A 273 8.04 -10.69 9.71
CA TYR A 273 7.60 -12.07 9.55
C TYR A 273 7.70 -12.50 8.08
N PRO A 274 8.00 -13.80 7.78
CA PRO A 274 8.01 -14.34 6.43
C PRO A 274 6.57 -14.56 5.92
N CYS A 275 5.91 -13.46 5.57
CA CYS A 275 4.56 -13.45 5.04
C CYS A 275 4.48 -12.63 3.75
N GLN A 276 3.32 -12.66 3.09
CA GLN A 276 3.09 -11.90 1.88
C GLN A 276 3.35 -10.41 2.11
N GLY A 277 3.89 -9.74 1.13
CA GLY A 277 4.47 -8.40 1.23
C GLY A 277 5.97 -8.48 1.56
N PRO A 278 6.38 -8.79 2.79
CA PRO A 278 7.79 -9.01 3.12
C PRO A 278 8.52 -9.99 2.20
N LEU A 279 7.94 -11.16 1.87
CA LEU A 279 8.56 -12.16 0.97
C LEU A 279 8.83 -11.62 -0.45
N ASP A 280 8.07 -10.64 -0.92
CA ASP A 280 8.25 -10.04 -2.25
C ASP A 280 9.15 -8.80 -2.22
N VAL A 281 9.23 -8.13 -1.06
CA VAL A 281 9.86 -6.80 -0.92
C VAL A 281 11.26 -6.90 -0.35
N ILE A 282 11.49 -7.80 0.60
CA ILE A 282 12.77 -7.96 1.30
C ILE A 282 13.67 -8.91 0.50
N ASP A 283 14.90 -8.47 0.23
CA ASP A 283 16.01 -9.35 -0.16
C ASP A 283 16.66 -9.86 1.12
N GLU A 284 16.37 -11.13 1.47
CA GLU A 284 16.82 -11.77 2.71
C GLU A 284 18.34 -11.65 2.90
N GLY A 285 18.77 -11.18 4.07
CA GLY A 285 20.17 -10.97 4.41
C GLY A 285 20.84 -9.78 3.69
N ILE A 286 20.10 -9.00 2.89
CA ILE A 286 20.62 -7.82 2.17
C ILE A 286 19.85 -6.57 2.58
N THR A 287 18.52 -6.54 2.41
CA THR A 287 17.70 -5.37 2.73
C THR A 287 16.92 -5.53 4.02
N GLY A 288 16.88 -6.74 4.57
CA GLY A 288 16.22 -7.07 5.82
C GLY A 288 16.33 -8.56 6.11
N CYS A 289 15.76 -8.95 7.24
CA CYS A 289 15.71 -10.33 7.69
C CYS A 289 14.29 -10.70 8.10
N MET A 290 13.91 -11.94 7.78
CA MET A 290 12.58 -12.47 8.08
C MET A 290 12.67 -13.69 8.97
N ASN A 291 11.93 -13.71 10.07
CA ASN A 291 11.84 -14.87 10.95
C ASN A 291 10.43 -14.97 11.56
N ASN A 292 9.99 -16.17 11.91
CA ASN A 292 8.77 -16.38 12.70
C ASN A 292 8.94 -15.90 14.15
N ASP A 293 10.17 -15.81 14.62
CA ASP A 293 10.59 -15.09 15.81
C ASP A 293 11.04 -13.68 15.40
N LEU A 294 10.27 -12.66 15.81
CA LEU A 294 10.54 -11.27 15.41
C LEU A 294 11.79 -10.69 16.08
N GLU A 295 12.14 -11.19 17.29
CA GLU A 295 13.38 -10.81 17.98
C GLU A 295 14.60 -11.29 17.20
N GLN A 296 14.59 -12.53 16.73
CA GLN A 296 15.64 -13.06 15.88
C GLN A 296 15.75 -12.28 14.57
N ALA A 297 14.63 -11.92 13.95
CA ALA A 297 14.66 -11.08 12.75
C ALA A 297 15.31 -9.71 13.02
N VAL A 298 15.08 -9.12 14.20
CA VAL A 298 15.72 -7.86 14.61
C VAL A 298 17.22 -8.04 14.83
N GLU A 299 17.63 -9.10 15.51
CA GLU A 299 19.06 -9.42 15.75
C GLU A 299 19.82 -9.56 14.43
N ASP A 300 19.28 -10.35 13.51
CA ASP A 300 19.87 -10.58 12.19
C ASP A 300 19.91 -9.28 11.35
N ALA A 301 18.84 -8.48 11.39
CA ALA A 301 18.77 -7.21 10.69
C ALA A 301 19.77 -6.15 11.19
N LEU A 302 20.07 -6.14 12.49
CA LEU A 302 21.09 -5.26 13.10
C LEU A 302 22.51 -5.48 12.54
N MET A 303 22.78 -6.66 12.00
CA MET A 303 24.08 -7.02 11.43
C MET A 303 24.25 -6.57 9.98
N LEU A 304 23.21 -6.06 9.33
CA LEU A 304 23.23 -5.71 7.91
C LEU A 304 23.94 -4.37 7.63
N ASP A 305 24.66 -4.33 6.51
CA ASP A 305 25.30 -3.10 6.02
C ASP A 305 24.23 -2.14 5.44
N ARG A 306 24.04 -1.01 6.10
CA ARG A 306 23.08 0.04 5.70
C ARG A 306 23.29 0.56 4.26
N GLN A 307 24.53 0.52 3.74
CA GLN A 307 24.80 0.91 2.36
C GLN A 307 24.29 -0.15 1.37
N LEU A 308 24.41 -1.43 1.72
CA LEU A 308 23.83 -2.52 0.93
C LEU A 308 22.32 -2.47 0.96
N VAL A 309 21.71 -2.22 2.12
CA VAL A 309 20.26 -2.00 2.27
C VAL A 309 19.79 -0.90 1.31
N HIS A 310 20.44 0.27 1.36
CA HIS A 310 20.09 1.39 0.49
C HIS A 310 20.21 1.04 -1.00
N ARG A 311 21.31 0.38 -1.39
CA ARG A 311 21.52 -0.05 -2.79
C ARG A 311 20.47 -1.06 -3.25
N GLY A 312 20.12 -2.03 -2.41
CA GLY A 312 19.08 -3.02 -2.69
C GLY A 312 17.70 -2.40 -2.93
N SER A 313 17.41 -1.25 -2.27
CA SER A 313 16.16 -0.52 -2.48
C SER A 313 16.06 0.17 -3.85
N ALA A 314 17.14 0.22 -4.65
CA ALA A 314 17.17 0.97 -5.93
C ALA A 314 16.17 0.47 -6.97
N ARG A 315 15.76 -0.79 -6.87
CA ARG A 315 14.75 -1.40 -7.77
C ARG A 315 13.35 -0.80 -7.60
N TRP A 316 13.07 -0.15 -6.46
CA TRP A 316 11.78 0.42 -6.13
C TRP A 316 11.72 1.89 -6.56
N SER A 317 11.22 2.17 -7.76
CA SER A 317 11.09 3.53 -8.28
C SER A 317 9.69 3.78 -8.85
N TRP A 318 9.20 5.01 -8.70
CA TRP A 318 7.92 5.42 -9.28
C TRP A 318 7.96 5.44 -10.81
N ASP A 319 9.13 5.71 -11.41
CA ASP A 319 9.30 5.63 -12.89
C ASP A 319 9.06 4.20 -13.40
N ARG A 320 9.60 3.19 -12.70
CA ARG A 320 9.33 1.78 -13.04
C ARG A 320 7.87 1.42 -12.82
N ALA A 321 7.28 1.87 -11.72
CA ALA A 321 5.86 1.63 -11.45
C ALA A 321 4.96 2.28 -12.51
N TRP A 322 5.29 3.49 -12.93
CA TRP A 322 4.61 4.19 -14.01
C TRP A 322 4.77 3.48 -15.36
N ALA A 323 5.97 3.06 -15.71
CA ALA A 323 6.21 2.33 -16.96
C ALA A 323 5.34 1.07 -17.04
N ILE A 324 5.29 0.25 -15.96
CA ILE A 324 4.43 -0.94 -15.91
C ILE A 324 2.96 -0.53 -16.03
N PHE A 325 2.51 0.50 -15.32
CA PHE A 325 1.13 0.96 -15.39
C PHE A 325 0.76 1.42 -16.80
N ARG A 326 1.55 2.31 -17.39
CA ARG A 326 1.36 2.88 -18.73
C ARG A 326 1.32 1.82 -19.83
N ASP A 327 2.29 0.89 -19.81
CA ASP A 327 2.44 -0.15 -20.84
C ASP A 327 1.34 -1.22 -20.76
N ASN A 328 0.56 -1.21 -19.68
CA ASN A 328 -0.57 -2.10 -19.47
C ASN A 328 -1.93 -1.40 -19.54
N LEU A 329 -1.98 -0.10 -19.84
CA LEU A 329 -3.25 0.58 -20.09
C LEU A 329 -3.93 0.00 -21.34
N VAL A 330 -5.24 -0.26 -21.25
CA VAL A 330 -6.05 -0.65 -22.40
C VAL A 330 -6.81 0.59 -22.92
N ASP A 331 -6.91 0.71 -24.24
CA ASP A 331 -7.77 1.75 -24.85
C ASP A 331 -9.23 1.41 -24.57
N ILE A 332 -10.07 2.43 -24.35
CA ILE A 332 -11.48 2.27 -23.95
C ILE A 332 -12.35 1.60 -25.05
N LYS A 333 -11.93 1.68 -26.31
CA LYS A 333 -12.61 1.10 -27.49
C LYS A 333 -11.72 0.15 -28.24
#